data_fc0ddfd8d697d7c12adb996f9280a816
#
_entry.id   fc0ddfd8d697d7c12adb996f9280a816
#
_cell.length_a   1.000
_cell.length_b   1.000
_cell.length_c   1.000
_cell.angle_alpha   90.00
_cell.angle_beta   90.00
_cell.angle_gamma   90.00
#
_symmetry.space_group_name_H-M   'P 1'
#
loop_
_entity.id
_entity.type
_entity.pdbx_description
1 polymer ?
#
loop_
_entity_poly.entity_id
_entity_poly.type
_entity_poly.pdbx_seq_one_letter_code
_entity_poly.pdbx_strand_id
1 'polypeptide(L)'
;DVDYNELSPMMKQYMDIKKDHEDELLFYRIGDFYELFFEDALEGSHALELTLTGKNAGLKERVPMCGVPHHASKAYIEKAVNLGYKVAVCEQVEDPRFTKGMVKREVISVVSKGTLVDLDFLSAYDFNFIGSILDLEYAYLITYADISTGNVYSELTTHDKNTLISRILNLNLKEV
;
A
#
# COMPACT_ATOMS: atom_id res chain seq x y z
N ASP A 1 -12.91 -20.86 12.18
CA ASP A 1 -11.73 -21.19 11.38
C ASP A 1 -12.02 -20.80 9.92
N VAL A 2 -11.11 -20.03 9.32
CA VAL A 2 -11.20 -19.59 7.93
C VAL A 2 -10.52 -20.65 7.04
N ASP A 3 -11.24 -21.15 6.03
CA ASP A 3 -10.62 -22.07 5.07
C ASP A 3 -9.68 -21.29 4.14
N TYR A 4 -8.36 -21.52 4.30
CA TYR A 4 -7.31 -20.87 3.50
C TYR A 4 -7.53 -21.07 1.99
N ASN A 5 -8.06 -22.22 1.56
CA ASN A 5 -8.25 -22.53 0.15
C ASN A 5 -9.30 -21.65 -0.52
N GLU A 6 -10.30 -21.21 0.22
CA GLU A 6 -11.38 -20.32 -0.25
C GLU A 6 -10.96 -18.86 -0.34
N LEU A 7 -9.83 -18.48 0.27
CA LEU A 7 -9.35 -17.10 0.29
C LEU A 7 -8.92 -16.60 -1.10
N SER A 8 -9.14 -15.32 -1.35
CA SER A 8 -8.59 -14.63 -2.52
C SER A 8 -7.04 -14.66 -2.50
N PRO A 9 -6.38 -14.53 -3.67
CA PRO A 9 -4.91 -14.54 -3.72
C PRO A 9 -4.25 -13.51 -2.80
N MET A 10 -4.82 -12.30 -2.73
CA MET A 10 -4.31 -11.25 -1.85
C MET A 10 -4.45 -11.64 -0.37
N MET A 11 -5.58 -12.24 0.01
CA MET A 11 -5.81 -12.64 1.40
C MET A 11 -4.95 -13.85 1.79
N LYS A 12 -4.62 -14.73 0.85
CA LYS A 12 -3.62 -15.78 1.05
C LYS A 12 -2.24 -15.20 1.34
N GLN A 13 -1.82 -14.20 0.56
CA GLN A 13 -0.56 -13.47 0.81
C GLN A 13 -0.56 -12.83 2.20
N TYR A 14 -1.67 -12.18 2.60
CA TYR A 14 -1.82 -11.62 3.94
C TYR A 14 -1.64 -12.68 5.03
N MET A 15 -2.35 -13.80 4.92
CA MET A 15 -2.29 -14.89 5.91
C MET A 15 -0.90 -15.51 6.01
N ASP A 16 -0.20 -15.66 4.87
CA ASP A 16 1.16 -16.21 4.85
C ASP A 16 2.16 -15.29 5.56
N ILE A 17 2.03 -13.97 5.36
CA ILE A 17 2.84 -12.98 6.07
C ILE A 17 2.47 -12.93 7.56
N LYS A 18 1.17 -12.96 7.89
CA LYS A 18 0.70 -12.86 9.28
C LYS A 18 1.19 -14.01 10.16
N LYS A 19 1.41 -15.19 9.61
CA LYS A 19 1.94 -16.35 10.36
C LYS A 19 3.28 -16.08 11.05
N ASP A 20 4.13 -15.25 10.42
CA ASP A 20 5.43 -14.89 10.95
C ASP A 20 5.36 -13.65 11.87
N HIS A 21 4.17 -13.06 12.01
CA HIS A 21 3.92 -11.81 12.74
C HIS A 21 2.64 -11.91 13.59
N GLU A 22 2.43 -13.04 14.26
CA GLU A 22 1.20 -13.29 15.03
C GLU A 22 1.01 -12.31 16.19
N ASP A 23 2.10 -11.88 16.81
CA ASP A 23 2.08 -10.98 17.97
C ASP A 23 2.06 -9.48 17.61
N GLU A 24 2.18 -9.15 16.33
CA GLU A 24 2.16 -7.77 15.84
C GLU A 24 0.84 -7.43 15.16
N LEU A 25 0.41 -6.18 15.26
CA LEU A 25 -0.60 -5.63 14.34
C LEU A 25 0.03 -5.51 12.95
N LEU A 26 -0.50 -6.26 11.98
CA LEU A 26 0.03 -6.24 10.61
C LEU A 26 -0.61 -5.09 9.81
N PHE A 27 0.17 -4.05 9.58
CA PHE A 27 -0.19 -2.93 8.70
C PHE A 27 0.15 -3.32 7.26
N TYR A 28 -0.85 -3.80 6.53
CA TYR A 28 -0.71 -4.39 5.20
C TYR A 28 -1.04 -3.37 4.12
N ARG A 29 -0.04 -2.94 3.34
CA ARG A 29 -0.21 -1.89 2.33
C ARG A 29 -1.09 -2.33 1.17
N ILE A 30 -2.17 -1.56 0.93
CA ILE A 30 -3.04 -1.68 -0.24
C ILE A 30 -3.32 -0.28 -0.77
N GLY A 31 -2.80 0.04 -1.96
CA GLY A 31 -2.92 1.38 -2.52
C GLY A 31 -2.39 2.44 -1.55
N ASP A 32 -3.20 3.43 -1.23
CA ASP A 32 -2.85 4.54 -0.33
C ASP A 32 -3.17 4.26 1.15
N PHE A 33 -3.47 3.00 1.49
CA PHE A 33 -3.82 2.61 2.85
C PHE A 33 -2.91 1.50 3.37
N TYR A 34 -2.80 1.44 4.71
CA TYR A 34 -2.52 0.21 5.43
C TYR A 34 -3.83 -0.37 5.92
N GLU A 35 -4.14 -1.59 5.52
CA GLU A 35 -5.34 -2.29 5.97
C GLU A 35 -4.97 -3.36 7.00
N LEU A 36 -5.78 -3.48 8.03
CA LEU A 36 -5.74 -4.53 9.04
C LEU A 36 -6.94 -5.44 8.84
N PHE A 37 -6.76 -6.74 9.06
CA PHE A 37 -7.80 -7.73 8.85
C PHE A 37 -8.00 -8.64 10.07
N PHE A 38 -9.13 -9.32 10.13
CA PHE A 38 -9.47 -10.29 11.15
C PHE A 38 -9.32 -9.72 12.57
N GLU A 39 -8.58 -10.42 13.43
CA GLU A 39 -8.35 -10.01 14.82
C GLU A 39 -7.61 -8.68 14.91
N ASP A 40 -6.62 -8.46 14.05
CA ASP A 40 -5.90 -7.17 13.98
C ASP A 40 -6.84 -6.01 13.66
N ALA A 41 -7.88 -6.24 12.85
CA ALA A 41 -8.87 -5.22 12.56
C ALA A 41 -9.78 -4.93 13.76
N LEU A 42 -10.15 -5.96 14.51
CA LEU A 42 -10.96 -5.79 15.73
C LEU A 42 -10.18 -5.02 16.80
N GLU A 43 -8.95 -5.45 17.08
CA GLU A 43 -8.09 -4.79 18.05
C GLU A 43 -7.68 -3.39 17.60
N GLY A 44 -7.21 -3.27 16.36
CA GLY A 44 -6.72 -2.02 15.79
C GLY A 44 -7.82 -0.97 15.67
N SER A 45 -9.03 -1.34 15.28
CA SER A 45 -10.15 -0.39 15.19
C SER A 45 -10.49 0.19 16.57
N HIS A 46 -10.49 -0.64 17.61
CA HIS A 46 -10.74 -0.18 18.97
C HIS A 46 -9.59 0.68 19.51
N ALA A 47 -8.35 0.20 19.41
CA ALA A 47 -7.18 0.87 19.95
C ALA A 47 -6.86 2.20 19.26
N LEU A 48 -7.05 2.25 17.95
CA LEU A 48 -6.69 3.41 17.11
C LEU A 48 -7.91 4.29 16.76
N GLU A 49 -9.09 3.94 17.26
CA GLU A 49 -10.35 4.66 16.98
C GLU A 49 -10.65 4.74 15.46
N LEU A 50 -10.42 3.62 14.78
CA LEU A 50 -10.69 3.48 13.36
C LEU A 50 -12.07 2.87 13.12
N THR A 51 -12.68 3.21 11.99
CA THR A 51 -13.94 2.61 11.59
C THR A 51 -13.72 1.15 11.21
N LEU A 52 -14.40 0.25 11.92
CA LEU A 52 -14.46 -1.16 11.56
C LEU A 52 -15.46 -1.36 10.42
N THR A 53 -15.02 -2.00 9.37
CA THR A 53 -15.83 -2.35 8.19
C THR A 53 -15.57 -3.80 7.78
N GLY A 54 -15.99 -4.19 6.60
CA GLY A 54 -15.75 -5.53 6.07
C GLY A 54 -15.17 -5.50 4.68
N LYS A 55 -14.29 -6.46 4.38
CA LYS A 55 -13.70 -6.65 3.06
C LYS A 55 -14.06 -8.01 2.48
N ASN A 56 -14.30 -8.05 1.17
CA ASN A 56 -14.45 -9.34 0.48
C ASN A 56 -13.09 -10.03 0.38
N ALA A 57 -13.00 -11.21 0.98
CA ALA A 57 -11.77 -12.01 1.04
C ALA A 57 -11.83 -13.29 0.19
N GLY A 58 -12.85 -13.42 -0.66
CA GLY A 58 -13.15 -14.65 -1.40
C GLY A 58 -14.14 -15.57 -0.68
N LEU A 59 -14.43 -15.30 0.57
CA LEU A 59 -15.39 -16.05 1.39
C LEU A 59 -16.83 -15.59 1.14
N LYS A 60 -17.79 -16.37 1.62
CA LYS A 60 -19.22 -15.99 1.56
C LYS A 60 -19.52 -14.74 2.36
N GLU A 61 -18.87 -14.59 3.51
CA GLU A 61 -19.00 -13.44 4.38
C GLU A 61 -17.78 -12.51 4.23
N ARG A 62 -18.02 -11.23 4.48
CA ARG A 62 -16.94 -10.24 4.51
C ARG A 62 -16.15 -10.41 5.81
N VAL A 63 -14.83 -10.27 5.73
CA VAL A 63 -13.96 -10.32 6.90
C VAL A 63 -13.82 -8.93 7.54
N PRO A 64 -13.63 -8.86 8.87
CA PRO A 64 -13.37 -7.58 9.53
C PRO A 64 -12.15 -6.88 8.92
N MET A 65 -12.29 -5.58 8.71
CA MET A 65 -11.23 -4.73 8.19
C MET A 65 -11.32 -3.33 8.77
N CYS A 66 -10.18 -2.73 9.06
CA CYS A 66 -10.03 -1.28 9.24
C CYS A 66 -8.82 -0.78 8.47
N GLY A 67 -8.78 0.51 8.17
CA GLY A 67 -7.72 1.08 7.33
C GLY A 67 -7.16 2.38 7.89
N VAL A 68 -5.85 2.53 7.71
CA VAL A 68 -5.09 3.74 8.04
C VAL A 68 -4.57 4.35 6.75
N PRO A 69 -4.87 5.63 6.45
CA PRO A 69 -4.27 6.30 5.31
C PRO A 69 -2.74 6.31 5.43
N HIS A 70 -2.04 5.97 4.34
CA HIS A 70 -0.57 5.90 4.35
C HIS A 70 0.06 7.23 4.81
N HIS A 71 -0.45 8.37 4.35
CA HIS A 71 0.06 9.69 4.73
C HIS A 71 -0.08 10.01 6.23
N ALA A 72 -0.99 9.33 6.94
CA ALA A 72 -1.21 9.48 8.38
C ALA A 72 -0.63 8.33 9.21
N SER A 73 0.01 7.35 8.59
CA SER A 73 0.43 6.09 9.21
C SER A 73 1.40 6.29 10.38
N LYS A 74 2.31 7.26 10.29
CA LYS A 74 3.27 7.58 11.36
C LYS A 74 2.57 7.81 12.70
N ALA A 75 1.57 8.66 12.74
CA ALA A 75 0.83 8.98 13.96
C ALA A 75 0.07 7.76 14.51
N TYR A 76 -0.51 6.93 13.65
CA TYR A 76 -1.22 5.72 14.07
C TYR A 76 -0.27 4.63 14.57
N ILE A 77 0.89 4.46 13.94
CA ILE A 77 1.92 3.52 14.41
C ILE A 77 2.45 3.96 15.78
N GLU A 78 2.75 5.26 15.96
CA GLU A 78 3.16 5.81 17.25
C GLU A 78 2.09 5.58 18.33
N LYS A 79 0.82 5.81 18.02
CA LYS A 79 -0.30 5.57 18.94
C LYS A 79 -0.39 4.08 19.32
N ALA A 80 -0.34 3.18 18.35
CA ALA A 80 -0.38 1.72 18.61
C ALA A 80 0.77 1.29 19.53
N VAL A 81 1.99 1.71 19.22
CA VAL A 81 3.18 1.37 19.99
C VAL A 81 3.13 1.94 21.42
N ASN A 82 2.64 3.17 21.58
CA ASN A 82 2.46 3.77 22.90
C ASN A 82 1.41 3.06 23.74
N LEU A 83 0.42 2.40 23.10
CA LEU A 83 -0.56 1.54 23.76
C LEU A 83 -0.03 0.14 24.08
N GLY A 84 1.21 -0.18 23.70
CA GLY A 84 1.88 -1.45 23.98
C GLY A 84 1.82 -2.48 22.85
N TYR A 85 1.25 -2.14 21.71
CA TYR A 85 1.26 -3.00 20.52
C TYR A 85 2.63 -2.97 19.84
N LYS A 86 2.98 -4.06 19.17
CA LYS A 86 4.00 -4.09 18.14
C LYS A 86 3.33 -3.96 16.78
N VAL A 87 3.95 -3.28 15.85
CA VAL A 87 3.42 -3.05 14.50
C VAL A 87 4.40 -3.63 13.48
N ALA A 88 3.95 -4.59 12.69
CA ALA A 88 4.66 -5.06 11.51
C ALA A 88 4.19 -4.23 10.31
N VAL A 89 5.11 -3.50 9.70
CA VAL A 89 4.83 -2.68 8.52
C VAL A 89 5.13 -3.49 7.27
N CYS A 90 4.09 -3.84 6.52
CA CYS A 90 4.16 -4.62 5.31
C CYS A 90 3.92 -3.72 4.09
N GLU A 91 4.95 -3.57 3.28
CA GLU A 91 4.96 -2.69 2.12
C GLU A 91 4.92 -3.41 0.79
N GLN A 92 4.42 -2.71 -0.23
CA GLN A 92 4.54 -3.11 -1.62
C GLN A 92 5.98 -2.87 -2.07
N VAL A 93 6.70 -3.94 -2.38
CA VAL A 93 8.10 -3.88 -2.83
C VAL A 93 8.24 -3.86 -4.35
N GLU A 94 7.11 -3.83 -5.04
CA GLU A 94 6.98 -3.62 -6.48
C GLU A 94 6.01 -2.47 -6.75
N ASP A 95 6.22 -1.73 -7.84
CA ASP A 95 5.26 -0.71 -8.25
C ASP A 95 4.00 -1.36 -8.85
N PRO A 96 2.81 -1.18 -8.23
CA PRO A 96 1.58 -1.79 -8.72
C PRO A 96 1.20 -1.36 -10.13
N ARG A 97 1.67 -0.21 -10.61
CA ARG A 97 1.40 0.30 -11.96
C ARG A 97 2.08 -0.51 -13.07
N PHE A 98 3.18 -1.22 -12.72
CA PHE A 98 4.00 -1.99 -13.66
C PHE A 98 3.98 -3.49 -13.39
N THR A 99 3.35 -3.91 -12.31
CA THR A 99 3.27 -5.32 -11.92
C THR A 99 2.09 -5.99 -12.63
N LYS A 100 2.35 -7.10 -13.28
CA LYS A 100 1.30 -7.97 -13.82
C LYS A 100 0.86 -8.94 -12.72
N GLY A 101 -0.40 -8.83 -12.30
CA GLY A 101 -0.95 -9.66 -11.25
C GLY A 101 -0.80 -9.05 -9.86
N MET A 102 -0.62 -9.90 -8.85
CA MET A 102 -0.55 -9.47 -7.46
C MET A 102 0.81 -8.86 -7.14
N VAL A 103 0.79 -7.67 -6.54
CA VAL A 103 2.00 -6.95 -6.09
C VAL A 103 2.70 -7.74 -4.98
N LYS A 104 4.01 -7.88 -5.09
CA LYS A 104 4.83 -8.47 -4.03
C LYS A 104 4.84 -7.53 -2.80
N ARG A 105 4.69 -8.13 -1.63
CA ARG A 105 4.72 -7.43 -0.34
C ARG A 105 5.66 -8.13 0.62
N GLU A 106 6.32 -7.33 1.44
CA GLU A 106 7.24 -7.81 2.48
C GLU A 106 7.08 -6.95 3.73
N VAL A 107 7.30 -7.54 4.90
CA VAL A 107 7.47 -6.78 6.14
C VAL A 107 8.84 -6.13 6.12
N ILE A 108 8.85 -4.80 6.12
CA ILE A 108 10.07 -3.98 6.05
C ILE A 108 10.57 -3.53 7.41
N SER A 109 9.69 -3.52 8.40
CA SER A 109 10.01 -3.11 9.76
C SER A 109 9.03 -3.67 10.76
N VAL A 110 9.50 -4.00 11.95
CA VAL A 110 8.68 -4.25 13.14
C VAL A 110 8.98 -3.14 14.15
N VAL A 111 7.97 -2.34 14.44
CA VAL A 111 8.06 -1.20 15.35
C VAL A 111 7.52 -1.58 16.71
N SER A 112 8.31 -1.34 17.75
CA SER A 112 7.94 -1.54 19.15
C SER A 112 8.33 -0.32 19.98
N LYS A 113 7.94 -0.30 21.25
CA LYS A 113 8.24 0.84 22.15
C LYS A 113 9.77 1.09 22.28
N GLY A 114 10.59 0.05 22.17
CA GLY A 114 12.04 0.18 22.21
C GLY A 114 12.69 0.58 20.87
N THR A 115 11.95 0.47 19.77
CA THR A 115 12.44 0.74 18.41
C THR A 115 11.72 1.92 17.74
N LEU A 116 10.88 2.65 18.48
CA LEU A 116 10.17 3.84 18.00
C LEU A 116 11.15 5.04 17.98
N VAL A 117 12.11 5.04 17.06
CA VAL A 117 13.14 6.09 16.97
C VAL A 117 12.90 7.00 15.78
N ASP A 118 12.64 6.43 14.62
CA ASP A 118 12.43 7.17 13.37
C ASP A 118 11.50 6.39 12.45
N LEU A 119 10.44 7.02 12.00
CA LEU A 119 9.47 6.46 11.06
C LEU A 119 9.57 7.10 9.66
N ASP A 120 10.62 7.87 9.39
CA ASP A 120 10.80 8.52 8.09
C ASP A 120 11.03 7.52 6.96
N PHE A 121 11.42 6.28 7.28
CA PHE A 121 11.50 5.20 6.30
C PHE A 121 10.19 4.94 5.56
N LEU A 122 9.04 5.29 6.14
CA LEU A 122 7.73 5.12 5.50
C LEU A 122 7.61 5.92 4.20
N SER A 123 8.23 7.10 4.14
CA SER A 123 8.23 7.93 2.93
C SER A 123 9.08 7.36 1.79
N ALA A 124 10.03 6.48 2.09
CA ALA A 124 10.86 5.83 1.08
C ALA A 124 10.05 4.87 0.17
N TYR A 125 8.84 4.48 0.59
CA TYR A 125 7.93 3.64 -0.18
C TYR A 125 6.86 4.43 -0.94
N ASP A 126 6.97 5.76 -0.96
CA ASP A 126 6.21 6.59 -1.87
C ASP A 126 6.94 6.65 -3.21
N PHE A 127 6.24 6.28 -4.28
CA PHE A 127 6.79 6.44 -5.62
C PHE A 127 6.75 7.92 -6.01
N ASN A 128 7.93 8.50 -6.26
CA ASN A 128 8.09 9.90 -6.61
C ASN A 128 8.45 10.01 -8.09
N PHE A 129 7.43 10.13 -8.94
CA PHE A 129 7.64 10.31 -10.37
C PHE A 129 7.65 11.77 -10.77
N ILE A 130 8.65 12.11 -11.56
CA ILE A 130 8.66 13.33 -12.41
C ILE A 130 8.52 12.88 -13.85
N GLY A 131 7.89 13.69 -14.69
CA GLY A 131 7.63 13.33 -16.06
C GLY A 131 7.85 14.45 -17.05
N SER A 132 7.88 14.10 -18.33
CA SER A 132 7.80 15.00 -19.45
C SER A 132 6.85 14.47 -20.49
N ILE A 133 6.22 15.37 -21.23
CA ILE A 133 5.29 15.06 -22.30
C ILE A 133 5.83 15.69 -23.59
N LEU A 134 5.92 14.86 -24.62
CA LEU A 134 6.25 15.31 -25.97
C LEU A 134 5.07 15.05 -26.90
N ASP A 135 4.61 16.10 -27.56
CA ASP A 135 3.59 16.00 -28.61
C ASP A 135 4.28 15.62 -29.93
N LEU A 136 3.92 14.44 -30.44
CA LEU A 136 4.44 13.90 -31.71
C LEU A 136 3.48 14.15 -32.88
N GLU A 137 2.44 14.97 -32.69
CA GLU A 137 1.36 15.25 -33.66
C GLU A 137 0.39 14.07 -33.91
N TYR A 138 0.85 12.83 -33.82
CA TYR A 138 0.03 11.63 -33.99
C TYR A 138 -0.15 10.85 -32.65
N ALA A 139 0.65 11.13 -31.66
CA ALA A 139 0.61 10.52 -30.33
C ALA A 139 1.28 11.45 -29.32
N TYR A 140 1.00 11.24 -28.04
CA TYR A 140 1.81 11.81 -26.96
C TYR A 140 2.79 10.77 -26.45
N LEU A 141 4.06 11.16 -26.31
CA LEU A 141 5.07 10.38 -25.60
C LEU A 141 5.15 10.90 -24.18
N ILE A 142 4.86 10.04 -23.20
CA ILE A 142 5.02 10.33 -21.78
C ILE A 142 6.29 9.62 -21.33
N THR A 143 7.27 10.36 -20.84
CA THR A 143 8.46 9.81 -20.20
C THR A 143 8.47 10.23 -18.74
N TYR A 144 8.66 9.29 -17.83
CA TYR A 144 8.66 9.55 -16.40
C TYR A 144 9.72 8.72 -15.70
N ALA A 145 10.28 9.30 -14.64
CA ALA A 145 11.35 8.71 -13.86
C ALA A 145 10.95 8.68 -12.38
N ASP A 146 11.23 7.57 -11.73
CA ASP A 146 11.18 7.47 -10.29
C ASP A 146 12.47 8.05 -9.71
N ILE A 147 12.37 9.20 -9.05
CA ILE A 147 13.53 9.88 -8.47
C ILE A 147 14.16 9.07 -7.34
N SER A 148 13.38 8.22 -6.68
CA SER A 148 13.85 7.39 -5.56
C SER A 148 14.71 6.23 -6.03
N THR A 149 14.38 5.62 -7.18
CA THR A 149 15.06 4.42 -7.72
C THR A 149 15.94 4.71 -8.92
N GLY A 150 15.73 5.84 -9.60
CA GLY A 150 16.39 6.18 -10.87
C GLY A 150 15.81 5.42 -12.08
N ASN A 151 14.74 4.66 -11.92
CA ASN A 151 14.11 3.96 -13.04
C ASN A 151 13.39 4.95 -13.96
N VAL A 152 13.55 4.76 -15.26
CA VAL A 152 12.93 5.58 -16.31
C VAL A 152 12.00 4.72 -17.15
N TYR A 153 10.82 5.27 -17.42
CA TYR A 153 9.77 4.62 -18.22
C TYR A 153 9.32 5.55 -19.33
N SER A 154 8.91 4.99 -20.44
CA SER A 154 8.30 5.73 -21.54
C SER A 154 7.11 4.96 -22.10
N GLU A 155 6.06 5.68 -22.43
CA GLU A 155 4.88 5.12 -23.08
C GLU A 155 4.30 6.08 -24.11
N LEU A 156 3.70 5.53 -25.15
CA LEU A 156 2.91 6.27 -26.11
C LEU A 156 1.43 6.16 -25.76
N THR A 157 0.73 7.27 -25.84
CA THR A 157 -0.73 7.31 -25.74
C THR A 157 -1.31 7.92 -27.00
N THR A 158 -2.59 7.68 -27.26
CA THR A 158 -3.30 8.28 -28.39
C THR A 158 -3.25 9.81 -28.31
N HIS A 159 -3.27 10.47 -29.49
CA HIS A 159 -3.29 11.93 -29.57
C HIS A 159 -4.68 12.49 -29.19
N ASP A 160 -5.09 12.21 -27.94
CA ASP A 160 -6.32 12.66 -27.31
C ASP A 160 -6.02 13.26 -25.94
N LYS A 161 -6.42 14.51 -25.73
CA LYS A 161 -6.14 15.25 -24.49
C LYS A 161 -6.77 14.61 -23.24
N ASN A 162 -7.97 14.05 -23.36
CA ASN A 162 -8.64 13.43 -22.21
C ASN A 162 -7.93 12.16 -21.79
N THR A 163 -7.50 11.35 -22.76
CA THR A 163 -6.69 10.15 -22.52
C THR A 163 -5.36 10.52 -21.87
N LEU A 164 -4.68 11.56 -22.38
CA LEU A 164 -3.45 12.06 -21.82
C LEU A 164 -3.62 12.51 -20.36
N ILE A 165 -4.61 13.33 -20.07
CA ILE A 165 -4.90 13.83 -18.72
C ILE A 165 -5.19 12.67 -17.77
N SER A 166 -6.04 11.73 -18.18
CA SER A 166 -6.34 10.54 -17.38
C SER A 166 -5.09 9.74 -17.07
N ARG A 167 -4.17 9.60 -18.02
CA ARG A 167 -2.94 8.86 -17.83
C ARG A 167 -1.98 9.58 -16.88
N ILE A 168 -1.83 10.89 -17.00
CA ILE A 168 -1.01 11.70 -16.09
C ILE A 168 -1.53 11.61 -14.65
N LEU A 169 -2.84 11.69 -14.46
CA LEU A 169 -3.46 11.57 -13.14
C LEU A 169 -3.23 10.18 -12.55
N ASN A 170 -3.35 9.12 -13.35
CA ASN A 170 -3.12 7.75 -12.90
C ASN A 170 -1.65 7.48 -12.52
N LEU A 171 -0.71 8.13 -13.20
CA LEU A 171 0.72 8.04 -12.87
C LEU A 171 1.08 8.83 -11.61
N ASN A 172 0.21 9.75 -11.18
CA ASN A 172 0.44 10.60 -10.01
C ASN A 172 1.81 11.28 -10.05
N LEU A 173 2.14 11.89 -11.19
CA LEU A 173 3.39 12.61 -11.37
C LEU A 173 3.45 13.79 -10.40
N LYS A 174 4.57 13.95 -9.72
CA LYS A 174 4.78 15.06 -8.76
C LYS A 174 5.08 16.36 -9.49
N GLU A 175 5.67 16.25 -10.66
CA GLU A 175 6.02 17.36 -11.55
C GLU A 175 6.01 16.88 -13.02
N VAL A 176 5.57 17.74 -13.93
CA VAL A 176 5.52 17.47 -15.38
C VAL A 176 6.13 18.65 -16.14
#